data_7c4f60a15ef6afd59c6797b659c8a45c
#
_entry.id   7c4f60a15ef6afd59c6797b659c8a45c
#
_cell.length_a   1.000
_cell.length_b   1.000
_cell.length_c   1.000
_cell.angle_alpha   90.00
_cell.angle_beta   90.00
_cell.angle_gamma   90.00
#
_symmetry.space_group_name_H-M   'P 1'
#
loop_
_entity.id
_entity.type
_entity.pdbx_description
1 polymer ?
#
loop_
_entity_poly.entity_id
_entity_poly.type
_entity_poly.pdbx_seq_one_letter_code
_entity_poly.pdbx_strand_id
1 'polypeptide(L)'
;FGDHTRNIKYIDFDFIVGADGVKILSPVIINEKYFYWQLKSFKIESRGYSRHYKMLNEKLFSLPPLCEQIRIVTKVEELMSLCDQLEQHSLTSLDTHQQLVETLLTTLTDSQNADQLAENWSRISEHFDTLFTTEASIDALKQTILQLAVMGKLVPQDPNDEPASELLKRIAQEKAQLVKDGKMKKQKPLPPISDEEKPFELPDGWEWVKLVNILHDIKYGTSQKCDYNISGYPVLRIPNIVKGIIDLADIKYGALTDSELKDLTLNKNDLLFIRSNGSTNIVGQSTLVQHDLKDHAYAGYIIRVRLHNEYINARYINMVMKSNLIREQIEGPIRTTTGVKNINSNELMGLLVPLPPKNEQGIIIKKINEIDTTLSNLKVSIQSAQQTQVHLADALTDAAIN
;
A
#
# COMPACT_ATOMS: atom_id res chain seq x y z
N PHE A 1 -18.39 -34.96 12.28
CA PHE A 1 -18.11 -33.90 13.24
C PHE A 1 -16.66 -33.97 13.68
N GLY A 2 -15.95 -32.87 13.53
CA GLY A 2 -14.59 -32.71 14.05
C GLY A 2 -14.60 -32.31 15.52
N ASP A 3 -14.16 -33.17 16.39
CA ASP A 3 -14.29 -33.00 17.85
C ASP A 3 -13.48 -31.80 18.38
N HIS A 4 -12.33 -31.51 17.76
CA HIS A 4 -11.50 -30.33 18.12
C HIS A 4 -11.86 -29.09 17.31
N THR A 5 -12.26 -29.24 16.04
CA THR A 5 -12.53 -28.12 15.13
C THR A 5 -13.98 -27.66 15.15
N ARG A 6 -14.90 -28.49 15.70
CA ARG A 6 -16.36 -28.29 15.67
C ARG A 6 -16.95 -28.27 14.25
N ASN A 7 -16.13 -28.56 13.24
CA ASN A 7 -16.59 -28.57 11.85
C ASN A 7 -17.51 -29.76 11.59
N ILE A 8 -18.62 -29.48 10.91
CA ILE A 8 -19.58 -30.47 10.46
C ILE A 8 -19.50 -30.52 8.94
N LYS A 9 -19.31 -31.73 8.41
CA LYS A 9 -19.34 -32.02 6.96
C LYS A 9 -20.40 -33.06 6.66
N TYR A 10 -21.16 -32.80 5.62
CA TYR A 10 -22.01 -33.82 4.99
C TYR A 10 -21.13 -34.60 4.00
N ILE A 11 -21.22 -35.94 4.03
CA ILE A 11 -20.40 -36.80 3.18
C ILE A 11 -21.33 -37.86 2.59
N ASP A 12 -21.37 -37.97 1.29
CA ASP A 12 -22.20 -38.86 0.47
C ASP A 12 -21.36 -39.80 -0.39
N PHE A 13 -20.11 -40.01 -0.03
CA PHE A 13 -19.15 -40.89 -0.68
C PHE A 13 -18.36 -41.73 0.34
N ASP A 14 -17.75 -42.81 -0.13
CA ASP A 14 -16.91 -43.67 0.71
C ASP A 14 -15.64 -42.96 1.13
N PHE A 15 -15.29 -43.04 2.43
CA PHE A 15 -14.11 -42.39 2.98
C PHE A 15 -13.47 -43.19 4.10
N ILE A 16 -12.19 -42.93 4.34
CA ILE A 16 -11.44 -43.53 5.45
C ILE A 16 -11.27 -42.49 6.55
N VAL A 17 -11.54 -42.86 7.81
CA VAL A 17 -11.34 -42.00 8.97
C VAL A 17 -9.86 -41.94 9.29
N GLY A 18 -9.25 -40.78 9.09
CA GLY A 18 -7.81 -40.59 9.25
C GLY A 18 -7.33 -40.12 10.67
N ALA A 19 -8.24 -39.72 11.55
CA ALA A 19 -7.88 -39.16 12.85
C ALA A 19 -8.88 -39.52 13.96
N ASP A 20 -8.39 -39.72 15.17
CA ASP A 20 -9.19 -40.06 16.37
C ASP A 20 -10.18 -38.95 16.77
N GLY A 21 -9.91 -37.70 16.40
CA GLY A 21 -10.77 -36.53 16.68
C GLY A 21 -11.97 -36.38 15.74
N VAL A 22 -12.32 -37.35 14.93
CA VAL A 22 -13.48 -37.33 14.02
C VAL A 22 -14.59 -38.22 14.56
N LYS A 23 -15.84 -37.72 14.65
CA LYS A 23 -17.02 -38.45 15.01
C LYS A 23 -17.92 -38.57 13.79
N ILE A 24 -18.23 -39.82 13.40
CA ILE A 24 -19.21 -40.14 12.34
C ILE A 24 -20.57 -40.21 13.00
N LEU A 25 -21.52 -39.46 12.46
CA LEU A 25 -22.92 -39.45 12.89
C LEU A 25 -23.78 -39.91 11.74
N SER A 26 -24.48 -41.05 11.91
CA SER A 26 -25.38 -41.61 10.90
C SER A 26 -26.81 -41.62 11.45
N PRO A 27 -27.73 -40.83 10.87
CA PRO A 27 -29.14 -40.87 11.27
C PRO A 27 -29.79 -42.19 10.83
N VAL A 28 -30.75 -42.69 11.63
CA VAL A 28 -31.42 -43.97 11.35
C VAL A 28 -32.81 -43.77 10.73
N ILE A 29 -33.60 -42.83 11.25
CA ILE A 29 -34.99 -42.54 10.84
C ILE A 29 -35.26 -41.11 10.48
N ILE A 30 -34.18 -40.27 10.45
CA ILE A 30 -34.25 -38.84 10.17
C ILE A 30 -33.72 -38.63 8.74
N ASN A 31 -34.26 -37.66 8.00
CA ASN A 31 -33.69 -37.26 6.74
C ASN A 31 -32.23 -36.77 6.94
N GLU A 32 -31.29 -37.32 6.21
CA GLU A 32 -29.86 -37.09 6.39
C GLU A 32 -29.45 -35.60 6.25
N LYS A 33 -30.02 -34.90 5.27
CA LYS A 33 -29.76 -33.49 5.04
C LYS A 33 -30.41 -32.63 6.12
N TYR A 34 -31.63 -33.02 6.60
CA TYR A 34 -32.25 -32.35 7.75
C TYR A 34 -31.36 -32.47 8.99
N PHE A 35 -30.87 -33.68 9.26
CA PHE A 35 -29.95 -33.93 10.36
C PHE A 35 -28.69 -33.04 10.26
N TYR A 36 -28.10 -33.00 9.05
CA TYR A 36 -26.93 -32.15 8.79
C TYR A 36 -27.21 -30.67 9.06
N TRP A 37 -28.30 -30.09 8.53
CA TRP A 37 -28.63 -28.71 8.69
C TRP A 37 -28.96 -28.35 10.15
N GLN A 38 -29.62 -29.23 10.88
CA GLN A 38 -29.90 -29.03 12.28
C GLN A 38 -28.60 -29.07 13.12
N LEU A 39 -27.67 -29.98 12.83
CA LEU A 39 -26.34 -29.96 13.48
C LEU A 39 -25.61 -28.66 13.20
N LYS A 40 -25.67 -28.13 11.98
CA LYS A 40 -25.08 -26.86 11.59
C LYS A 40 -25.65 -25.65 12.34
N SER A 41 -26.93 -25.70 12.68
CA SER A 41 -27.60 -24.61 13.43
C SER A 41 -27.16 -24.52 14.90
N PHE A 42 -26.56 -25.58 15.45
CA PHE A 42 -26.13 -25.56 16.85
C PHE A 42 -24.91 -24.70 17.09
N LYS A 43 -25.07 -23.67 17.91
CA LYS A 43 -23.92 -22.88 18.39
C LYS A 43 -23.15 -23.69 19.47
N ILE A 44 -21.95 -24.14 19.14
CA ILE A 44 -21.06 -24.83 20.05
C ILE A 44 -19.92 -23.88 20.41
N GLU A 45 -19.82 -23.49 21.67
CA GLU A 45 -18.79 -22.57 22.15
C GLU A 45 -17.40 -23.23 22.08
N SER A 46 -16.39 -22.42 21.76
CA SER A 46 -15.02 -22.88 21.74
C SER A 46 -14.44 -22.96 23.16
N ARG A 47 -13.88 -24.08 23.49
CA ARG A 47 -13.09 -24.30 24.70
C ARG A 47 -11.59 -24.52 24.37
N GLY A 48 -11.10 -23.89 23.35
CA GLY A 48 -9.73 -24.10 22.85
C GLY A 48 -9.55 -25.48 22.22
N TYR A 49 -8.38 -26.08 22.38
CA TYR A 49 -8.06 -27.42 21.85
C TYR A 49 -8.62 -28.52 22.76
N SER A 50 -9.94 -28.48 23.02
CA SER A 50 -10.66 -29.48 23.80
C SER A 50 -11.58 -30.32 22.90
N ARG A 51 -12.17 -31.40 23.46
CA ARG A 51 -13.17 -32.23 22.77
C ARG A 51 -14.57 -31.61 22.98
N HIS A 52 -15.28 -31.37 21.90
CA HIS A 52 -16.58 -30.69 21.89
C HIS A 52 -17.76 -31.63 21.65
N TYR A 53 -17.52 -32.92 21.34
CA TYR A 53 -18.58 -33.87 21.03
C TYR A 53 -19.60 -34.03 22.17
N LYS A 54 -19.15 -33.98 23.42
CA LYS A 54 -20.08 -34.03 24.57
C LYS A 54 -21.08 -32.89 24.55
N MET A 55 -20.65 -31.69 24.20
CA MET A 55 -21.52 -30.50 24.10
C MET A 55 -22.53 -30.63 22.95
N LEU A 56 -22.12 -31.24 21.84
CA LEU A 56 -23.03 -31.54 20.75
C LEU A 56 -24.09 -32.56 21.16
N ASN A 57 -23.69 -33.62 21.89
CA ASN A 57 -24.58 -34.71 22.33
C ASN A 57 -25.61 -34.27 23.39
N GLU A 58 -25.37 -33.14 24.07
CA GLU A 58 -26.29 -32.53 25.05
C GLU A 58 -27.30 -31.56 24.41
N LYS A 59 -27.21 -31.29 23.07
CA LYS A 59 -28.14 -30.40 22.39
C LYS A 59 -29.49 -31.06 22.18
N LEU A 60 -30.56 -30.28 22.37
CA LEU A 60 -31.90 -30.70 22.06
C LEU A 60 -32.12 -30.70 20.56
N PHE A 61 -32.62 -31.81 20.05
CA PHE A 61 -32.85 -32.04 18.62
C PHE A 61 -34.35 -31.95 18.31
N SER A 62 -34.76 -31.10 17.38
CA SER A 62 -36.12 -30.99 16.90
C SER A 62 -36.39 -32.08 15.87
N LEU A 63 -37.49 -32.79 16.01
CA LEU A 63 -37.85 -33.91 15.13
C LEU A 63 -39.28 -33.74 14.59
N PRO A 64 -39.49 -32.96 13.51
CA PRO A 64 -40.76 -32.88 12.84
C PRO A 64 -41.06 -34.14 12.00
N PRO A 65 -42.34 -34.34 11.53
CA PRO A 65 -42.66 -35.42 10.59
C PRO A 65 -41.76 -35.41 9.34
N LEU A 66 -41.51 -36.57 8.76
CA LEU A 66 -40.57 -36.75 7.62
C LEU A 66 -40.88 -35.81 6.44
N CYS A 67 -42.19 -35.67 6.10
CA CYS A 67 -42.60 -34.74 5.04
C CYS A 67 -42.25 -33.29 5.30
N GLU A 68 -42.21 -32.86 6.60
CA GLU A 68 -41.82 -31.55 6.99
C GLU A 68 -40.30 -31.37 7.00
N GLN A 69 -39.53 -32.40 7.42
CA GLN A 69 -38.08 -32.42 7.28
C GLN A 69 -37.67 -32.18 5.83
N ILE A 70 -38.30 -32.83 4.87
CA ILE A 70 -38.01 -32.67 3.43
C ILE A 70 -38.33 -31.22 3.00
N ARG A 71 -39.46 -30.65 3.40
CA ARG A 71 -39.83 -29.28 3.07
C ARG A 71 -38.83 -28.29 3.63
N ILE A 72 -38.38 -28.48 4.87
CA ILE A 72 -37.37 -27.66 5.51
C ILE A 72 -36.05 -27.72 4.73
N VAL A 73 -35.58 -28.94 4.41
CA VAL A 73 -34.33 -29.11 3.63
C VAL A 73 -34.43 -28.45 2.28
N THR A 74 -35.51 -28.65 1.53
CA THR A 74 -35.69 -28.00 0.22
C THR A 74 -35.63 -26.47 0.35
N LYS A 75 -36.28 -25.89 1.37
CA LYS A 75 -36.28 -24.46 1.56
C LYS A 75 -34.92 -23.90 1.99
N VAL A 76 -34.21 -24.63 2.86
CA VAL A 76 -32.85 -24.21 3.30
C VAL A 76 -31.88 -24.29 2.10
N GLU A 77 -31.91 -25.36 1.31
CA GLU A 77 -31.04 -25.50 0.14
C GLU A 77 -31.34 -24.45 -0.95
N GLU A 78 -32.61 -24.13 -1.17
CA GLU A 78 -33.02 -23.01 -2.05
C GLU A 78 -32.44 -21.70 -1.60
N LEU A 79 -32.59 -21.38 -0.31
CA LEU A 79 -32.07 -20.12 0.25
C LEU A 79 -30.54 -20.06 0.25
N MET A 80 -29.85 -21.15 0.57
CA MET A 80 -28.40 -21.23 0.52
C MET A 80 -27.88 -21.05 -0.91
N SER A 81 -28.52 -21.70 -1.89
CA SER A 81 -28.19 -21.51 -3.31
C SER A 81 -28.39 -20.05 -3.76
N LEU A 82 -29.43 -19.38 -3.27
CA LEU A 82 -29.64 -17.96 -3.55
C LEU A 82 -28.53 -17.08 -2.91
N CYS A 83 -28.11 -17.41 -1.68
CA CYS A 83 -26.97 -16.74 -1.04
C CYS A 83 -25.68 -16.90 -1.85
N ASP A 84 -25.38 -18.12 -2.30
CA ASP A 84 -24.20 -18.41 -3.12
C ASP A 84 -24.24 -17.62 -4.45
N GLN A 85 -25.41 -17.56 -5.09
CA GLN A 85 -25.60 -16.76 -6.33
C GLN A 85 -25.41 -15.26 -6.09
N LEU A 86 -25.94 -14.73 -4.98
CA LEU A 86 -25.78 -13.31 -4.63
C LEU A 86 -24.32 -12.98 -4.31
N GLU A 87 -23.61 -13.85 -3.59
CA GLU A 87 -22.18 -13.69 -3.31
C GLU A 87 -21.38 -13.67 -4.62
N GLN A 88 -21.58 -14.65 -5.50
CA GLN A 88 -20.88 -14.71 -6.79
C GLN A 88 -21.20 -13.51 -7.66
N HIS A 89 -22.45 -13.07 -7.72
CA HIS A 89 -22.84 -11.89 -8.48
C HIS A 89 -22.20 -10.61 -7.92
N SER A 90 -22.15 -10.47 -6.59
CA SER A 90 -21.50 -9.34 -5.93
C SER A 90 -20.01 -9.28 -6.23
N LEU A 91 -19.29 -10.42 -6.12
CA LEU A 91 -17.87 -10.51 -6.44
C LEU A 91 -17.58 -10.14 -7.91
N THR A 92 -18.37 -10.68 -8.84
CA THR A 92 -18.23 -10.37 -10.27
C THR A 92 -18.51 -8.89 -10.56
N SER A 93 -19.53 -8.31 -9.90
CA SER A 93 -19.87 -6.90 -10.04
C SER A 93 -18.74 -5.99 -9.55
N LEU A 94 -18.12 -6.32 -8.40
CA LEU A 94 -17.00 -5.57 -7.85
C LEU A 94 -15.76 -5.62 -8.78
N ASP A 95 -15.44 -6.79 -9.32
CA ASP A 95 -14.33 -6.95 -10.26
C ASP A 95 -14.56 -6.15 -11.56
N THR A 96 -15.76 -6.27 -12.14
CA THR A 96 -16.13 -5.51 -13.34
C THR A 96 -16.10 -3.99 -13.09
N HIS A 97 -16.56 -3.56 -11.92
CA HIS A 97 -16.52 -2.16 -11.53
C HIS A 97 -15.07 -1.66 -11.41
N GLN A 98 -14.19 -2.44 -10.80
CA GLN A 98 -12.77 -2.08 -10.68
C GLN A 98 -12.11 -1.96 -12.05
N GLN A 99 -12.36 -2.90 -12.96
CA GLN A 99 -11.85 -2.86 -14.34
C GLN A 99 -12.35 -1.63 -15.12
N LEU A 100 -13.63 -1.26 -14.95
CA LEU A 100 -14.20 -0.05 -15.55
C LEU A 100 -13.48 1.21 -15.04
N VAL A 101 -13.30 1.34 -13.72
CA VAL A 101 -12.60 2.47 -13.12
C VAL A 101 -11.17 2.56 -13.64
N GLU A 102 -10.42 1.47 -13.65
CA GLU A 102 -9.04 1.44 -14.15
C GLU A 102 -8.97 1.83 -15.62
N THR A 103 -9.88 1.33 -16.45
CA THR A 103 -9.95 1.67 -17.87
C THR A 103 -10.23 3.17 -18.07
N LEU A 104 -11.19 3.73 -17.34
CA LEU A 104 -11.50 5.16 -17.41
C LEU A 104 -10.33 6.03 -16.94
N LEU A 105 -9.69 5.66 -15.83
CA LEU A 105 -8.54 6.39 -15.29
C LEU A 105 -7.34 6.34 -16.25
N THR A 106 -7.13 5.24 -16.96
CA THR A 106 -6.08 5.12 -17.97
C THR A 106 -6.27 6.14 -19.11
N THR A 107 -7.51 6.47 -19.47
CA THR A 107 -7.76 7.49 -20.51
C THR A 107 -7.23 8.88 -20.13
N LEU A 108 -7.10 9.18 -18.82
CA LEU A 108 -6.52 10.44 -18.35
C LEU A 108 -5.01 10.50 -18.60
N THR A 109 -4.29 9.44 -18.27
CA THR A 109 -2.83 9.37 -18.48
C THR A 109 -2.47 9.31 -19.96
N ASP A 110 -3.30 8.68 -20.78
CA ASP A 110 -3.12 8.53 -22.23
C ASP A 110 -3.53 9.77 -23.03
N SER A 111 -4.17 10.75 -22.40
CA SER A 111 -4.59 12.00 -23.06
C SER A 111 -3.38 12.70 -23.69
N GLN A 112 -3.48 13.05 -24.97
CA GLN A 112 -2.39 13.64 -25.76
C GLN A 112 -2.22 15.15 -25.55
N ASN A 113 -3.26 15.83 -25.09
CA ASN A 113 -3.29 17.27 -24.86
C ASN A 113 -4.26 17.65 -23.73
N ALA A 114 -4.22 18.91 -23.33
CA ALA A 114 -5.04 19.44 -22.24
C ALA A 114 -6.55 19.35 -22.51
N ASP A 115 -6.98 19.56 -23.75
CA ASP A 115 -8.40 19.51 -24.13
C ASP A 115 -8.95 18.08 -23.98
N GLN A 116 -8.21 17.09 -24.47
CA GLN A 116 -8.57 15.68 -24.31
C GLN A 116 -8.58 15.24 -22.85
N LEU A 117 -7.62 15.71 -22.07
CA LEU A 117 -7.58 15.46 -20.61
C LEU A 117 -8.81 16.05 -19.92
N ALA A 118 -9.17 17.29 -20.27
CA ALA A 118 -10.34 17.94 -19.70
C ALA A 118 -11.66 17.23 -20.09
N GLU A 119 -11.80 16.80 -21.33
CA GLU A 119 -12.95 16.01 -21.77
C GLU A 119 -13.07 14.67 -21.05
N ASN A 120 -11.95 13.93 -20.95
CA ASN A 120 -11.91 12.65 -20.24
C ASN A 120 -12.24 12.84 -18.75
N TRP A 121 -11.71 13.89 -18.13
CA TRP A 121 -12.01 14.21 -16.74
C TRP A 121 -13.49 14.61 -16.56
N SER A 122 -14.07 15.40 -17.48
CA SER A 122 -15.50 15.75 -17.41
C SER A 122 -16.37 14.51 -17.36
N ARG A 123 -16.14 13.55 -18.25
CA ARG A 123 -16.87 12.27 -18.28
C ARG A 123 -16.75 11.50 -16.95
N ILE A 124 -15.56 11.41 -16.38
CA ILE A 124 -15.33 10.72 -15.11
C ILE A 124 -16.02 11.45 -13.96
N SER A 125 -15.93 12.79 -13.94
CA SER A 125 -16.51 13.61 -12.86
C SER A 125 -18.03 13.61 -12.86
N GLU A 126 -18.69 13.50 -14.01
CA GLU A 126 -20.15 13.34 -14.09
C GLU A 126 -20.66 12.07 -13.38
N HIS A 127 -19.83 11.04 -13.30
CA HIS A 127 -20.14 9.77 -12.68
C HIS A 127 -19.34 9.50 -11.39
N PHE A 128 -18.79 10.56 -10.78
CA PHE A 128 -17.86 10.43 -9.64
C PHE A 128 -18.43 9.59 -8.50
N ASP A 129 -19.67 9.86 -8.10
CA ASP A 129 -20.31 9.18 -6.97
C ASP A 129 -20.61 7.70 -7.22
N THR A 130 -20.65 7.28 -8.49
CA THR A 130 -20.87 5.88 -8.88
C THR A 130 -19.56 5.13 -9.13
N LEU A 131 -18.51 5.82 -9.56
CA LEU A 131 -17.22 5.23 -9.86
C LEU A 131 -16.33 5.07 -8.62
N PHE A 132 -16.38 6.03 -7.68
CA PHE A 132 -15.47 6.03 -6.53
C PHE A 132 -16.17 5.62 -5.23
N THR A 133 -16.77 4.42 -5.25
CA THR A 133 -17.57 3.84 -4.14
C THR A 133 -16.80 2.87 -3.26
N THR A 134 -15.56 2.51 -3.65
CA THR A 134 -14.71 1.56 -2.92
C THR A 134 -13.36 2.20 -2.56
N GLU A 135 -12.71 1.69 -1.52
CA GLU A 135 -11.34 2.11 -1.19
C GLU A 135 -10.37 1.86 -2.37
N ALA A 136 -10.52 0.73 -3.06
CA ALA A 136 -9.68 0.38 -4.21
C ALA A 136 -9.82 1.39 -5.35
N SER A 137 -11.05 1.84 -5.68
CA SER A 137 -11.27 2.85 -6.72
C SER A 137 -10.69 4.22 -6.35
N ILE A 138 -10.76 4.62 -5.07
CA ILE A 138 -10.12 5.85 -4.59
C ILE A 138 -8.59 5.74 -4.64
N ASP A 139 -8.02 4.61 -4.24
CA ASP A 139 -6.58 4.38 -4.30
C ASP A 139 -6.09 4.38 -5.76
N ALA A 140 -6.85 3.82 -6.71
CA ALA A 140 -6.57 3.89 -8.15
C ALA A 140 -6.58 5.35 -8.65
N LEU A 141 -7.60 6.13 -8.28
CA LEU A 141 -7.67 7.56 -8.63
C LEU A 141 -6.45 8.33 -8.08
N LYS A 142 -6.07 8.07 -6.83
CA LYS A 142 -4.89 8.68 -6.21
C LYS A 142 -3.62 8.36 -7.00
N GLN A 143 -3.40 7.12 -7.41
CA GLN A 143 -2.25 6.72 -8.22
C GLN A 143 -2.25 7.40 -9.59
N THR A 144 -3.42 7.50 -10.23
CA THR A 144 -3.57 8.22 -11.51
C THR A 144 -3.22 9.70 -11.37
N ILE A 145 -3.67 10.37 -10.30
CA ILE A 145 -3.32 11.77 -10.02
C ILE A 145 -1.81 11.94 -9.79
N LEU A 146 -1.17 11.01 -9.08
CA LEU A 146 0.29 11.00 -8.92
C LEU A 146 0.99 10.81 -10.28
N GLN A 147 0.46 9.95 -11.14
CA GLN A 147 0.99 9.74 -12.49
C GLN A 147 0.85 11.00 -13.34
N LEU A 148 -0.30 11.67 -13.33
CA LEU A 148 -0.49 12.96 -14.00
C LEU A 148 0.48 14.03 -13.47
N ALA A 149 0.75 14.03 -12.17
CA ALA A 149 1.71 14.97 -11.57
C ALA A 149 3.14 14.75 -12.06
N VAL A 150 3.58 13.49 -12.17
CA VAL A 150 4.94 13.18 -12.66
C VAL A 150 5.06 13.34 -14.18
N MET A 151 3.96 13.27 -14.92
CA MET A 151 3.90 13.55 -16.37
C MET A 151 3.79 15.06 -16.70
N GLY A 152 3.68 15.92 -15.68
CA GLY A 152 3.48 17.35 -15.88
C GLY A 152 2.08 17.72 -16.40
N LYS A 153 1.08 16.85 -16.26
CA LYS A 153 -0.30 17.06 -16.74
C LYS A 153 -1.27 17.54 -15.63
N LEU A 154 -0.82 17.62 -14.37
CA LEU A 154 -1.70 17.95 -13.24
C LEU A 154 -1.97 19.45 -13.08
N VAL A 155 -1.00 20.28 -13.42
CA VAL A 155 -1.07 21.74 -13.32
C VAL A 155 -0.61 22.37 -14.63
N PRO A 156 -1.12 23.57 -15.01
CA PRO A 156 -0.63 24.26 -16.19
C PRO A 156 0.82 24.70 -15.98
N GLN A 157 1.65 24.63 -17.01
CA GLN A 157 3.00 25.17 -17.04
C GLN A 157 2.97 26.69 -17.22
N ASP A 158 3.86 27.42 -16.51
CA ASP A 158 4.11 28.84 -16.76
C ASP A 158 5.32 28.98 -17.70
N PRO A 159 5.16 29.51 -18.92
CA PRO A 159 6.27 29.66 -19.86
C PRO A 159 7.33 30.66 -19.38
N ASN A 160 7.04 31.45 -18.35
CA ASN A 160 8.01 32.39 -17.75
C ASN A 160 8.81 31.75 -16.62
N ASP A 161 8.47 30.54 -16.18
CA ASP A 161 9.25 29.85 -15.16
C ASP A 161 10.63 29.48 -15.70
N GLU A 162 11.64 29.63 -14.86
CA GLU A 162 13.01 29.26 -15.19
C GLU A 162 13.10 27.75 -15.46
N PRO A 163 13.57 27.31 -16.63
CA PRO A 163 13.65 25.88 -16.97
C PRO A 163 14.48 25.07 -15.98
N ALA A 164 14.13 23.81 -15.77
CA ALA A 164 14.86 22.89 -14.88
C ALA A 164 16.34 22.71 -15.31
N SER A 165 16.66 22.88 -16.59
CA SER A 165 18.04 22.86 -17.08
C SER A 165 18.93 23.92 -16.41
N GLU A 166 18.42 25.10 -16.09
CA GLU A 166 19.17 26.14 -15.38
C GLU A 166 19.39 25.77 -13.90
N LEU A 167 18.40 25.14 -13.26
CA LEU A 167 18.56 24.59 -11.91
C LEU A 167 19.68 23.54 -11.87
N LEU A 168 19.71 22.65 -12.86
CA LEU A 168 20.72 21.59 -12.96
C LEU A 168 22.14 22.18 -13.18
N LYS A 169 22.28 23.24 -13.98
CA LYS A 169 23.56 23.93 -14.17
C LYS A 169 24.07 24.51 -12.85
N ARG A 170 23.21 25.15 -12.05
CA ARG A 170 23.59 25.70 -10.74
C ARG A 170 23.99 24.61 -9.75
N ILE A 171 23.21 23.52 -9.67
CA ILE A 171 23.54 22.36 -8.83
C ILE A 171 24.90 21.77 -9.25
N ALA A 172 25.16 21.63 -10.54
CA ALA A 172 26.44 21.14 -11.04
C ALA A 172 27.62 22.06 -10.67
N GLN A 173 27.45 23.39 -10.75
CA GLN A 173 28.45 24.36 -10.32
C GLN A 173 28.71 24.29 -8.81
N GLU A 174 27.65 24.22 -8.00
CA GLU A 174 27.80 24.07 -6.55
C GLU A 174 28.51 22.78 -6.16
N LYS A 175 28.12 21.64 -6.79
CA LYS A 175 28.80 20.34 -6.60
C LYS A 175 30.27 20.42 -6.96
N ALA A 176 30.62 21.06 -8.07
CA ALA A 176 32.00 21.23 -8.49
C ALA A 176 32.81 22.06 -7.46
N GLN A 177 32.20 23.11 -6.88
CA GLN A 177 32.82 23.90 -5.83
C GLN A 177 32.99 23.08 -4.54
N LEU A 178 31.98 22.34 -4.09
CA LEU A 178 32.06 21.49 -2.90
C LEU A 178 33.14 20.39 -3.03
N VAL A 179 33.35 19.87 -4.23
CA VAL A 179 34.44 18.90 -4.51
C VAL A 179 35.80 19.61 -4.42
N LYS A 180 35.94 20.82 -4.96
CA LYS A 180 37.19 21.60 -4.85
C LYS A 180 37.51 21.95 -3.39
N ASP A 181 36.51 22.27 -2.61
CA ASP A 181 36.64 22.62 -1.18
C ASP A 181 36.86 21.34 -0.29
N GLY A 182 36.91 20.15 -0.88
CA GLY A 182 37.08 18.90 -0.12
C GLY A 182 35.86 18.52 0.75
N LYS A 183 34.72 19.22 0.59
CA LYS A 183 33.48 18.98 1.36
C LYS A 183 32.63 17.86 0.75
N MET A 184 32.85 17.50 -0.52
CA MET A 184 32.15 16.43 -1.22
C MET A 184 33.15 15.54 -1.95
N LYS A 185 32.96 14.22 -1.90
CA LYS A 185 33.75 13.27 -2.72
C LYS A 185 33.31 13.36 -4.18
N LYS A 186 34.28 13.36 -5.08
CA LYS A 186 34.01 13.30 -6.52
C LYS A 186 33.25 12.03 -6.84
N GLN A 187 32.04 12.16 -7.35
CA GLN A 187 31.22 11.03 -7.81
C GLN A 187 31.65 10.62 -9.22
N LYS A 188 31.57 9.32 -9.54
CA LYS A 188 31.75 8.87 -10.92
C LYS A 188 30.56 9.36 -11.75
N PRO A 189 30.79 9.99 -12.90
CA PRO A 189 29.68 10.37 -13.78
C PRO A 189 28.93 9.11 -14.23
N LEU A 190 27.61 9.16 -14.16
CA LEU A 190 26.76 8.16 -14.78
C LEU A 190 26.64 8.45 -16.27
N PRO A 191 26.38 7.43 -17.11
CA PRO A 191 26.09 7.65 -18.53
C PRO A 191 24.98 8.67 -18.72
N PRO A 192 25.03 9.47 -19.81
CA PRO A 192 23.90 10.35 -20.16
C PRO A 192 22.63 9.53 -20.37
N ILE A 193 21.47 10.16 -20.17
CA ILE A 193 20.17 9.53 -20.40
C ILE A 193 19.95 9.47 -21.90
N SER A 194 19.74 8.26 -22.44
CA SER A 194 19.36 8.08 -23.84
C SER A 194 17.85 8.32 -24.03
N ASP A 195 17.42 8.58 -25.27
CA ASP A 195 16.00 8.78 -25.54
C ASP A 195 15.18 7.51 -25.30
N GLU A 196 15.78 6.34 -25.47
CA GLU A 196 15.15 5.03 -25.18
C GLU A 196 14.94 4.79 -23.67
N GLU A 197 15.73 5.44 -22.80
CA GLU A 197 15.56 5.35 -21.35
C GLU A 197 14.42 6.22 -20.83
N LYS A 198 13.93 7.20 -21.61
CA LYS A 198 12.87 8.12 -21.21
C LYS A 198 11.50 7.45 -21.30
N PRO A 199 10.76 7.30 -20.19
CA PRO A 199 9.46 6.59 -20.20
C PRO A 199 8.37 7.29 -21.01
N PHE A 200 8.42 8.62 -21.11
CA PHE A 200 7.48 9.48 -21.85
C PHE A 200 8.09 10.85 -22.11
N GLU A 201 7.45 11.63 -22.99
CA GLU A 201 7.84 13.02 -23.24
C GLU A 201 7.43 13.93 -22.07
N LEU A 202 8.31 14.85 -21.70
CA LEU A 202 8.06 15.84 -20.65
C LEU A 202 7.58 17.16 -21.26
N PRO A 203 6.81 17.98 -20.53
CA PRO A 203 6.49 19.33 -20.93
C PRO A 203 7.75 20.21 -21.12
N ASP A 204 7.59 21.30 -21.87
CA ASP A 204 8.64 22.29 -22.02
C ASP A 204 9.11 22.84 -20.67
N GLY A 205 10.41 23.02 -20.54
CA GLY A 205 11.04 23.49 -19.28
C GLY A 205 11.30 22.41 -18.24
N TRP A 206 10.79 21.18 -18.42
CA TRP A 206 11.10 20.04 -17.59
C TRP A 206 12.31 19.27 -18.11
N GLU A 207 12.98 18.53 -17.22
CA GLU A 207 14.14 17.70 -17.58
C GLU A 207 14.06 16.32 -16.95
N TRP A 208 14.43 15.29 -17.72
CA TRP A 208 14.75 13.99 -17.14
C TRP A 208 16.11 14.03 -16.46
N VAL A 209 16.17 13.66 -15.19
CA VAL A 209 17.42 13.65 -14.42
C VAL A 209 17.62 12.33 -13.71
N LYS A 210 18.87 11.86 -13.60
CA LYS A 210 19.20 10.79 -12.65
C LYS A 210 19.24 11.39 -11.26
N LEU A 211 18.70 10.66 -10.26
CA LEU A 211 18.61 11.14 -8.88
C LEU A 211 19.95 11.66 -8.36
N VAL A 212 21.07 11.02 -8.76
CA VAL A 212 22.43 11.47 -8.43
C VAL A 212 22.70 12.94 -8.77
N ASN A 213 22.08 13.47 -9.82
CA ASN A 213 22.37 14.83 -10.28
C ASN A 213 21.83 15.89 -9.32
N ILE A 214 20.80 15.56 -8.55
CA ILE A 214 20.13 16.47 -7.59
C ILE A 214 20.47 16.17 -6.12
N LEU A 215 21.30 15.13 -5.87
CA LEU A 215 21.74 14.76 -4.52
C LEU A 215 22.85 15.68 -4.02
N HIS A 216 22.75 16.07 -2.75
CA HIS A 216 23.87 16.61 -1.97
C HIS A 216 24.65 15.48 -1.29
N ASP A 217 23.97 14.56 -0.61
CA ASP A 217 24.58 13.45 0.12
C ASP A 217 23.71 12.20 0.10
N ILE A 218 24.35 11.03 0.15
CA ILE A 218 23.70 9.73 0.30
C ILE A 218 24.49 8.87 1.28
N LYS A 219 23.82 8.31 2.30
CA LYS A 219 24.52 7.59 3.36
C LYS A 219 23.69 6.43 3.89
N TYR A 220 24.35 5.29 4.12
CA TYR A 220 23.77 4.16 4.85
C TYR A 220 23.74 4.44 6.35
N GLY A 221 22.78 3.88 7.06
CA GLY A 221 22.70 3.96 8.50
C GLY A 221 23.71 3.07 9.23
N THR A 222 23.58 3.02 10.55
CA THR A 222 24.48 2.24 11.41
C THR A 222 24.27 0.74 11.31
N SER A 223 25.35 -0.03 11.36
CA SER A 223 25.34 -1.49 11.53
C SER A 223 25.33 -1.93 12.99
N GLN A 224 25.40 -0.99 13.94
CA GLN A 224 25.37 -1.30 15.37
C GLN A 224 24.06 -2.00 15.75
N LYS A 225 24.16 -2.97 16.67
CA LYS A 225 22.97 -3.63 17.22
C LYS A 225 22.13 -2.62 18.01
N CYS A 226 20.83 -2.65 17.78
CA CYS A 226 19.88 -1.78 18.47
C CYS A 226 18.97 -2.59 19.38
N ASP A 227 18.80 -2.13 20.63
CA ASP A 227 17.91 -2.76 21.60
C ASP A 227 17.28 -1.69 22.51
N TYR A 228 16.22 -2.04 23.24
CA TYR A 228 15.55 -1.14 24.18
C TYR A 228 16.40 -0.84 25.41
N ASN A 229 17.28 -1.79 25.80
CA ASN A 229 18.09 -1.72 27.02
C ASN A 229 19.52 -1.20 26.78
N ILE A 230 19.84 -0.72 25.59
CA ILE A 230 21.16 -0.13 25.28
C ILE A 230 21.15 1.34 25.73
N SER A 231 22.16 1.72 26.51
CA SER A 231 22.44 3.14 26.75
C SER A 231 23.12 3.75 25.52
N GLY A 232 22.45 4.66 24.84
CA GLY A 232 22.96 5.27 23.61
C GLY A 232 21.92 6.15 22.93
N TYR A 233 22.08 6.35 21.64
CA TYR A 233 21.21 7.22 20.85
C TYR A 233 20.05 6.46 20.20
N PRO A 234 18.87 7.11 20.05
CA PRO A 234 17.72 6.51 19.38
C PRO A 234 18.03 6.27 17.89
N VAL A 235 17.62 5.10 17.39
CA VAL A 235 17.89 4.65 16.02
C VAL A 235 16.59 4.29 15.32
N LEU A 236 16.26 5.00 14.23
CA LEU A 236 15.13 4.69 13.37
C LEU A 236 15.34 3.36 12.65
N ARG A 237 14.32 2.53 12.67
CA ARG A 237 14.25 1.24 11.98
C ARG A 237 13.11 1.25 10.96
N ILE A 238 13.01 0.20 10.15
CA ILE A 238 11.91 0.09 9.16
C ILE A 238 10.52 0.30 9.78
N PRO A 239 10.16 -0.30 10.94
CA PRO A 239 8.84 -0.03 11.55
C PRO A 239 8.57 1.44 11.83
N ASN A 240 9.61 2.23 12.07
CA ASN A 240 9.49 3.66 12.36
C ASN A 240 9.21 4.53 11.12
N ILE A 241 9.39 3.99 9.90
CA ILE A 241 9.27 4.78 8.65
C ILE A 241 8.37 4.14 7.58
N VAL A 242 8.03 2.85 7.69
CA VAL A 242 7.32 2.07 6.66
C VAL A 242 5.93 2.62 6.30
N LYS A 243 5.32 3.40 7.17
CA LYS A 243 4.01 4.05 6.93
C LYS A 243 4.10 5.36 6.13
N GLY A 244 5.31 5.75 5.67
CA GLY A 244 5.56 7.01 4.97
C GLY A 244 5.59 8.24 5.86
N ILE A 245 5.53 8.05 7.18
CA ILE A 245 5.72 9.05 8.25
C ILE A 245 6.74 8.51 9.24
N ILE A 246 7.39 9.39 10.00
CA ILE A 246 8.29 8.98 11.08
C ILE A 246 7.47 8.79 12.35
N ASP A 247 7.47 7.56 12.85
CA ASP A 247 6.83 7.16 14.10
C ASP A 247 7.90 6.84 15.15
N LEU A 248 7.96 7.63 16.22
CA LEU A 248 8.92 7.50 17.32
C LEU A 248 8.38 6.72 18.53
N ALA A 249 7.15 6.20 18.47
CA ALA A 249 6.51 5.53 19.61
C ALA A 249 7.26 4.25 20.04
N ASP A 250 7.82 3.49 19.06
CA ASP A 250 8.62 2.28 19.32
C ASP A 250 10.05 2.47 18.82
N ILE A 251 10.89 3.16 19.60
CA ILE A 251 12.28 3.43 19.24
C ILE A 251 13.25 2.55 20.01
N LYS A 252 14.27 2.02 19.33
CA LYS A 252 15.41 1.31 19.94
C LYS A 252 16.63 2.20 19.96
N TYR A 253 17.58 1.87 20.82
CA TYR A 253 18.81 2.63 21.04
C TYR A 253 20.02 1.85 20.54
N GLY A 254 21.03 2.56 20.05
CA GLY A 254 22.31 2.02 19.62
C GLY A 254 23.47 2.67 20.36
N ALA A 255 24.51 1.89 20.66
CA ALA A 255 25.73 2.39 21.33
C ALA A 255 26.62 3.13 20.30
N LEU A 256 26.18 4.32 19.85
CA LEU A 256 26.91 5.16 18.91
C LEU A 256 27.76 6.17 19.67
N THR A 257 28.92 6.52 19.11
CA THR A 257 29.72 7.67 19.55
C THR A 257 29.12 8.98 19.03
N ASP A 258 29.45 10.10 19.64
CA ASP A 258 29.02 11.43 19.21
C ASP A 258 29.45 11.74 17.76
N SER A 259 30.61 11.23 17.33
CA SER A 259 31.09 11.36 15.96
C SER A 259 30.22 10.57 14.96
N GLU A 260 29.87 9.31 15.30
CA GLU A 260 28.99 8.51 14.47
C GLU A 260 27.58 9.10 14.40
N LEU A 261 27.05 9.58 15.53
CA LEU A 261 25.76 10.28 15.54
C LEU A 261 25.79 11.50 14.61
N LYS A 262 26.79 12.36 14.74
CA LYS A 262 26.94 13.58 13.92
C LYS A 262 26.90 13.25 12.42
N ASP A 263 27.47 12.13 12.03
CA ASP A 263 27.47 11.62 10.67
C ASP A 263 26.10 11.10 10.20
N LEU A 264 25.28 10.61 11.13
CA LEU A 264 23.99 9.98 10.88
C LEU A 264 22.81 10.87 11.24
N THR A 265 23.04 12.12 11.64
CA THR A 265 21.95 13.06 11.96
C THR A 265 20.98 13.22 10.81
N LEU A 266 19.71 13.40 11.16
CA LEU A 266 18.61 13.61 10.24
C LEU A 266 18.18 15.07 10.28
N ASN A 267 18.25 15.72 9.12
CA ASN A 267 17.80 17.10 8.96
C ASN A 267 16.43 17.13 8.28
N LYS A 268 15.68 18.17 8.54
CA LYS A 268 14.45 18.45 7.78
C LYS A 268 14.74 18.38 6.28
N ASN A 269 13.82 17.78 5.53
CA ASN A 269 13.90 17.52 4.09
C ASN A 269 14.87 16.39 3.67
N ASP A 270 15.48 15.66 4.60
CA ASP A 270 16.12 14.39 4.25
C ASP A 270 15.05 13.35 3.83
N LEU A 271 15.40 12.48 2.91
CA LEU A 271 14.59 11.33 2.49
C LEU A 271 15.20 10.04 3.03
N LEU A 272 14.41 9.23 3.70
CA LEU A 272 14.82 7.92 4.20
C LEU A 272 14.23 6.82 3.32
N PHE A 273 15.08 6.00 2.71
CA PHE A 273 14.69 4.89 1.85
C PHE A 273 14.89 3.56 2.55
N ILE A 274 13.90 2.69 2.47
CA ILE A 274 14.02 1.29 2.93
C ILE A 274 14.86 0.53 1.90
N ARG A 275 16.06 0.12 2.32
CA ARG A 275 17.02 -0.57 1.46
C ARG A 275 16.67 -2.03 1.23
N SER A 276 16.25 -2.72 2.28
CA SER A 276 16.06 -4.17 2.24
C SER A 276 14.88 -4.64 3.07
N ASN A 277 14.10 -5.56 2.49
CA ASN A 277 12.93 -6.18 3.15
C ASN A 277 12.60 -7.51 2.48
N GLY A 278 11.84 -8.38 3.16
CA GLY A 278 11.28 -9.59 2.57
C GLY A 278 10.22 -9.33 1.49
N SER A 279 9.53 -8.18 1.57
CA SER A 279 8.47 -7.79 0.63
C SER A 279 8.98 -6.77 -0.38
N THR A 280 8.73 -7.02 -1.68
CA THR A 280 9.17 -6.14 -2.79
C THR A 280 8.58 -4.75 -2.68
N ASN A 281 7.29 -4.66 -2.36
CA ASN A 281 6.56 -3.40 -2.26
C ASN A 281 7.07 -2.45 -1.15
N ILE A 282 7.84 -2.95 -0.19
CA ILE A 282 8.42 -2.14 0.90
C ILE A 282 9.81 -1.62 0.52
N VAL A 283 10.58 -2.38 -0.28
CA VAL A 283 11.92 -1.97 -0.72
C VAL A 283 11.81 -0.74 -1.61
N GLY A 284 12.63 0.27 -1.33
CA GLY A 284 12.65 1.55 -2.04
C GLY A 284 11.56 2.54 -1.61
N GLN A 285 10.68 2.17 -0.68
CA GLN A 285 9.76 3.15 -0.10
C GLN A 285 10.52 4.28 0.57
N SER A 286 10.04 5.51 0.38
CA SER A 286 10.65 6.73 0.91
C SER A 286 9.78 7.38 1.98
N THR A 287 10.44 7.96 2.97
CA THR A 287 9.81 8.77 4.03
C THR A 287 10.56 10.08 4.20
N LEU A 288 9.82 11.18 4.18
CA LEU A 288 10.39 12.53 4.35
C LEU A 288 10.57 12.87 5.82
N VAL A 289 11.75 13.36 6.18
CA VAL A 289 12.03 13.93 7.50
C VAL A 289 11.40 15.32 7.58
N GLN A 290 10.37 15.49 8.39
CA GLN A 290 9.60 16.74 8.48
C GLN A 290 10.24 17.78 9.41
N HIS A 291 11.00 17.33 10.39
CA HIS A 291 11.68 18.15 11.39
C HIS A 291 13.10 17.64 11.62
N ASP A 292 13.99 18.50 12.09
CA ASP A 292 15.34 18.09 12.46
C ASP A 292 15.28 17.06 13.61
N LEU A 293 15.98 15.95 13.44
CA LEU A 293 16.13 14.86 14.42
C LEU A 293 17.63 14.67 14.70
N LYS A 294 18.25 15.69 15.32
CA LYS A 294 19.71 15.74 15.51
C LYS A 294 20.25 14.69 16.47
N ASP A 295 19.39 14.20 17.38
CA ASP A 295 19.74 13.18 18.39
C ASP A 295 19.41 11.77 17.92
N HIS A 296 18.92 11.60 16.68
CA HIS A 296 18.51 10.33 16.13
C HIS A 296 19.43 9.89 14.99
N ALA A 297 19.76 8.61 14.99
CA ALA A 297 20.38 7.91 13.86
C ALA A 297 19.35 7.00 13.16
N TYR A 298 19.79 6.24 12.19
CA TYR A 298 18.98 5.26 11.46
C TYR A 298 19.79 4.00 11.17
N ALA A 299 19.11 2.86 11.04
CA ALA A 299 19.72 1.54 10.89
C ALA A 299 20.26 1.31 9.46
N GLY A 300 21.21 0.40 9.32
CA GLY A 300 21.94 0.13 8.07
C GLY A 300 21.11 -0.40 6.90
N TYR A 301 19.87 -0.82 7.13
CA TYR A 301 18.89 -1.17 6.10
C TYR A 301 18.00 0.02 5.69
N ILE A 302 18.39 1.23 6.08
CA ILE A 302 17.84 2.50 5.62
C ILE A 302 18.95 3.30 4.96
N ILE A 303 18.63 3.97 3.86
CA ILE A 303 19.53 4.89 3.16
C ILE A 303 18.95 6.29 3.34
N ARG A 304 19.74 7.22 3.86
CA ARG A 304 19.42 8.66 3.86
C ARG A 304 19.89 9.26 2.54
N VAL A 305 19.00 10.02 1.93
CA VAL A 305 19.28 10.88 0.77
C VAL A 305 19.02 12.32 1.17
N ARG A 306 20.01 13.19 0.96
CA ARG A 306 19.91 14.62 1.15
C ARG A 306 20.01 15.31 -0.20
N LEU A 307 19.07 16.20 -0.48
CA LEU A 307 18.98 16.93 -1.74
C LEU A 307 19.64 18.31 -1.63
N HIS A 308 19.87 18.94 -2.78
CA HIS A 308 20.18 20.38 -2.85
C HIS A 308 18.90 21.19 -2.61
N ASN A 309 18.48 21.29 -1.35
CA ASN A 309 17.17 21.84 -0.94
C ASN A 309 16.95 23.32 -1.33
N GLU A 310 17.98 24.04 -1.69
CA GLU A 310 17.87 25.40 -2.22
C GLU A 310 17.16 25.39 -3.59
N TYR A 311 17.41 24.37 -4.42
CA TYR A 311 16.90 24.24 -5.79
C TYR A 311 15.80 23.21 -5.91
N ILE A 312 15.80 22.19 -5.07
CA ILE A 312 14.93 21.00 -5.16
C ILE A 312 13.98 20.94 -3.98
N ASN A 313 12.69 20.82 -4.27
CA ASN A 313 11.67 20.59 -3.26
C ASN A 313 11.65 19.11 -2.85
N ALA A 314 12.09 18.81 -1.63
CA ALA A 314 12.16 17.44 -1.14
C ALA A 314 10.77 16.74 -1.05
N ARG A 315 9.69 17.50 -0.85
CA ARG A 315 8.32 16.97 -0.88
C ARG A 315 7.93 16.52 -2.28
N TYR A 316 8.36 17.27 -3.31
CA TYR A 316 8.13 16.89 -4.69
C TYR A 316 8.86 15.57 -5.01
N ILE A 317 10.13 15.46 -4.68
CA ILE A 317 10.88 14.22 -4.90
C ILE A 317 10.26 13.06 -4.10
N ASN A 318 9.87 13.27 -2.84
CA ASN A 318 9.18 12.23 -2.05
C ASN A 318 7.84 11.78 -2.67
N MET A 319 7.12 12.69 -3.32
CA MET A 319 5.91 12.37 -4.08
C MET A 319 6.25 11.52 -5.32
N VAL A 320 7.25 11.94 -6.11
CA VAL A 320 7.72 11.18 -7.29
C VAL A 320 8.14 9.76 -6.90
N MET A 321 8.84 9.59 -5.77
CA MET A 321 9.27 8.27 -5.28
C MET A 321 8.10 7.33 -4.93
N LYS A 322 6.88 7.84 -4.77
CA LYS A 322 5.66 7.05 -4.51
C LYS A 322 4.88 6.71 -5.78
N SER A 323 5.29 7.22 -6.93
CA SER A 323 4.63 6.96 -8.22
C SER A 323 4.96 5.59 -8.78
N ASN A 324 4.10 5.08 -9.66
CA ASN A 324 4.34 3.84 -10.40
C ASN A 324 5.61 3.93 -11.26
N LEU A 325 5.90 5.11 -11.82
CA LEU A 325 7.13 5.37 -12.57
C LEU A 325 8.39 4.92 -11.81
N ILE A 326 8.51 5.26 -10.55
CA ILE A 326 9.66 4.88 -9.72
C ILE A 326 9.54 3.44 -9.25
N ARG A 327 8.32 2.98 -8.99
CA ARG A 327 8.07 1.60 -8.57
C ARG A 327 8.57 0.60 -9.62
N GLU A 328 8.27 0.83 -10.88
CA GLU A 328 8.72 0.01 -12.02
C GLU A 328 10.25 -0.01 -12.15
N GLN A 329 10.90 1.16 -11.99
CA GLN A 329 12.36 1.26 -12.03
C GLN A 329 13.04 0.51 -10.86
N ILE A 330 12.39 0.43 -9.70
CA ILE A 330 12.90 -0.30 -8.53
C ILE A 330 12.66 -1.80 -8.67
N GLU A 331 11.48 -2.22 -9.08
CA GLU A 331 11.08 -3.63 -9.10
C GLU A 331 11.76 -4.44 -10.20
N GLY A 332 12.04 -3.84 -11.35
CA GLY A 332 12.76 -4.50 -12.46
C GLY A 332 14.14 -5.03 -12.05
N PRO A 333 15.03 -4.21 -11.46
CA PRO A 333 16.37 -4.64 -11.06
C PRO A 333 16.46 -5.30 -9.68
N ILE A 334 15.39 -5.40 -8.90
CA ILE A 334 15.44 -5.95 -7.52
C ILE A 334 16.11 -7.31 -7.48
N ARG A 335 17.19 -7.40 -6.69
CA ARG A 335 17.94 -8.63 -6.44
C ARG A 335 17.42 -9.33 -5.19
N THR A 336 17.25 -10.65 -5.30
CA THR A 336 16.93 -11.48 -4.14
C THR A 336 18.18 -12.17 -3.64
N THR A 337 18.60 -11.86 -2.42
CA THR A 337 19.71 -12.56 -1.75
C THR A 337 19.16 -13.20 -0.48
N THR A 338 19.22 -14.53 -0.38
CA THR A 338 18.72 -15.29 0.79
C THR A 338 17.28 -14.94 1.23
N GLY A 339 16.36 -14.75 0.25
CA GLY A 339 14.97 -14.39 0.53
C GLY A 339 14.72 -12.90 0.87
N VAL A 340 15.78 -12.08 0.94
CA VAL A 340 15.69 -10.65 1.18
C VAL A 340 15.92 -9.89 -0.12
N LYS A 341 15.03 -8.97 -0.45
CA LYS A 341 15.11 -8.09 -1.60
C LYS A 341 15.83 -6.81 -1.22
N ASN A 342 16.68 -6.30 -2.11
CA ASN A 342 17.55 -5.16 -1.81
C ASN A 342 17.59 -4.17 -2.97
N ILE A 343 17.74 -2.89 -2.62
CA ILE A 343 18.21 -1.82 -3.48
C ILE A 343 19.47 -1.19 -2.86
N ASN A 344 20.50 -0.94 -3.66
CA ASN A 344 21.72 -0.30 -3.21
C ASN A 344 21.76 1.19 -3.57
N SER A 345 22.75 1.92 -3.04
CA SER A 345 22.88 3.36 -3.30
C SER A 345 23.11 3.69 -4.78
N ASN A 346 23.81 2.83 -5.54
CA ASN A 346 24.05 3.09 -6.97
C ASN A 346 22.76 2.92 -7.79
N GLU A 347 21.97 1.90 -7.49
CA GLU A 347 20.66 1.70 -8.11
C GLU A 347 19.73 2.87 -7.79
N LEU A 348 19.72 3.31 -6.51
CA LEU A 348 18.93 4.47 -6.09
C LEU A 348 19.39 5.77 -6.80
N MET A 349 20.70 5.99 -6.91
CA MET A 349 21.27 7.14 -7.63
C MET A 349 20.96 7.15 -9.13
N GLY A 350 20.73 5.98 -9.72
CA GLY A 350 20.41 5.81 -11.14
C GLY A 350 18.95 6.07 -11.49
N LEU A 351 18.04 6.17 -10.52
CA LEU A 351 16.61 6.40 -10.77
C LEU A 351 16.37 7.65 -11.61
N LEU A 352 15.55 7.51 -12.64
CA LEU A 352 15.12 8.61 -13.50
C LEU A 352 13.94 9.33 -12.86
N VAL A 353 14.11 10.64 -12.70
CA VAL A 353 13.13 11.53 -12.05
C VAL A 353 12.78 12.65 -13.03
N PRO A 354 11.49 12.91 -13.29
CA PRO A 354 11.08 14.11 -14.01
C PRO A 354 11.22 15.33 -13.08
N LEU A 355 11.92 16.36 -13.55
CA LEU A 355 12.19 17.55 -12.77
C LEU A 355 11.55 18.77 -13.42
N PRO A 356 10.52 19.38 -12.82
CA PRO A 356 9.93 20.65 -13.25
C PRO A 356 10.74 21.85 -12.80
N PRO A 357 10.45 23.05 -13.34
CA PRO A 357 10.84 24.31 -12.78
C PRO A 357 10.59 24.41 -11.29
N LYS A 358 11.44 25.16 -10.56
CA LYS A 358 11.38 25.22 -9.09
C LYS A 358 10.02 25.66 -8.55
N ASN A 359 9.38 26.67 -9.16
CA ASN A 359 8.08 27.15 -8.72
C ASN A 359 7.00 26.09 -8.92
N GLU A 360 7.02 25.41 -10.06
CA GLU A 360 6.06 24.38 -10.41
C GLU A 360 6.13 23.17 -9.46
N GLN A 361 7.33 22.79 -8.94
CA GLN A 361 7.44 21.78 -7.89
C GLN A 361 6.56 22.11 -6.67
N GLY A 362 6.52 23.39 -6.27
CA GLY A 362 5.70 23.86 -5.16
C GLY A 362 4.20 23.84 -5.46
N ILE A 363 3.81 24.22 -6.67
CA ILE A 363 2.41 24.24 -7.14
C ILE A 363 1.85 22.81 -7.19
N ILE A 364 2.61 21.87 -7.77
CA ILE A 364 2.25 20.46 -7.82
C ILE A 364 2.00 19.91 -6.41
N ILE A 365 2.91 20.14 -5.47
CA ILE A 365 2.76 19.66 -4.10
C ILE A 365 1.54 20.26 -3.40
N LYS A 366 1.27 21.55 -3.60
CA LYS A 366 0.08 22.18 -3.05
C LYS A 366 -1.18 21.50 -3.59
N LYS A 367 -1.26 21.28 -4.91
CA LYS A 367 -2.40 20.63 -5.57
C LYS A 367 -2.60 19.19 -5.08
N ILE A 368 -1.53 18.41 -5.00
CA ILE A 368 -1.57 17.03 -4.47
C ILE A 368 -2.08 17.00 -3.02
N ASN A 369 -1.61 17.90 -2.15
CA ASN A 369 -2.08 17.93 -0.76
C ASN A 369 -3.57 18.28 -0.63
N GLU A 370 -4.09 19.19 -1.47
CA GLU A 370 -5.51 19.53 -1.53
C GLU A 370 -6.34 18.29 -1.92
N ILE A 371 -5.92 17.59 -2.97
CA ILE A 371 -6.59 16.40 -3.46
C ILE A 371 -6.49 15.26 -2.44
N ASP A 372 -5.30 14.99 -1.88
CA ASP A 372 -5.10 13.95 -0.86
C ASP A 372 -6.00 14.14 0.35
N THR A 373 -6.20 15.39 0.78
CA THR A 373 -7.12 15.70 1.89
C THR A 373 -8.55 15.34 1.51
N THR A 374 -8.99 15.69 0.32
CA THR A 374 -10.35 15.38 -0.17
C THR A 374 -10.57 13.88 -0.31
N LEU A 375 -9.63 13.15 -0.93
CA LEU A 375 -9.72 11.69 -1.09
C LEU A 375 -9.66 10.95 0.25
N SER A 376 -8.87 11.43 1.20
CA SER A 376 -8.81 10.84 2.55
C SER A 376 -10.14 10.99 3.28
N ASN A 377 -10.79 12.15 3.21
CA ASN A 377 -12.11 12.37 3.79
C ASN A 377 -13.18 11.48 3.13
N LEU A 378 -13.13 11.34 1.82
CA LEU A 378 -14.03 10.45 1.07
C LEU A 378 -13.85 8.99 1.52
N LYS A 379 -12.61 8.52 1.65
CA LYS A 379 -12.31 7.17 2.12
C LYS A 379 -12.88 6.89 3.51
N VAL A 380 -12.72 7.84 4.45
CA VAL A 380 -13.31 7.75 5.79
C VAL A 380 -14.85 7.69 5.73
N SER A 381 -15.48 8.49 4.87
CA SER A 381 -16.93 8.48 4.69
C SER A 381 -17.44 7.15 4.16
N ILE A 382 -16.74 6.54 3.17
CA ILE A 382 -17.10 5.22 2.63
C ILE A 382 -16.95 4.14 3.70
N GLN A 383 -15.86 4.13 4.47
CA GLN A 383 -15.69 3.17 5.58
C GLN A 383 -16.80 3.29 6.62
N SER A 384 -17.18 4.51 6.98
CA SER A 384 -18.29 4.76 7.92
C SER A 384 -19.64 4.27 7.38
N ALA A 385 -19.90 4.50 6.09
CA ALA A 385 -21.13 4.02 5.43
C ALA A 385 -21.19 2.49 5.38
N GLN A 386 -20.08 1.83 5.03
CA GLN A 386 -19.97 0.36 5.02
C GLN A 386 -20.21 -0.22 6.43
N GLN A 387 -19.60 0.37 7.45
CA GLN A 387 -19.82 -0.07 8.83
C GLN A 387 -21.30 0.09 9.26
N THR A 388 -21.95 1.18 8.86
CA THR A 388 -23.37 1.41 9.11
C THR A 388 -24.25 0.38 8.41
N GLN A 389 -23.91 0.00 7.17
CA GLN A 389 -24.62 -1.06 6.43
C GLN A 389 -24.51 -2.41 7.13
N VAL A 390 -23.33 -2.77 7.65
CA VAL A 390 -23.14 -4.01 8.43
C VAL A 390 -23.99 -4.00 9.69
N HIS A 391 -23.97 -2.91 10.47
CA HIS A 391 -24.79 -2.80 11.69
C HIS A 391 -26.29 -2.86 11.38
N LEU A 392 -26.74 -2.26 10.28
CA LEU A 392 -28.14 -2.34 9.86
C LEU A 392 -28.53 -3.77 9.48
N ALA A 393 -27.68 -4.47 8.72
CA ALA A 393 -27.91 -5.88 8.36
C ALA A 393 -28.01 -6.77 9.60
N ASP A 394 -27.10 -6.59 10.56
CA ASP A 394 -27.11 -7.32 11.83
C ASP A 394 -28.41 -7.06 12.61
N ALA A 395 -28.80 -5.79 12.75
CA ALA A 395 -30.04 -5.42 13.45
C ALA A 395 -31.31 -5.98 12.79
N LEU A 396 -31.38 -5.97 11.45
CA LEU A 396 -32.48 -6.58 10.70
C LEU A 396 -32.55 -8.09 10.88
N THR A 397 -31.37 -8.73 10.88
CA THR A 397 -31.28 -10.19 11.08
C THR A 397 -31.70 -10.58 12.50
N ASP A 398 -31.24 -9.86 13.52
CA ASP A 398 -31.61 -10.10 14.91
C ASP A 398 -33.14 -9.87 15.14
N ALA A 399 -33.71 -8.84 14.50
CA ALA A 399 -35.16 -8.58 14.58
C ALA A 399 -35.99 -9.65 13.84
N ALA A 400 -35.44 -10.34 12.83
CA ALA A 400 -36.14 -11.41 12.12
C ALA A 400 -36.08 -12.76 12.86
N ILE A 401 -35.11 -12.96 13.76
CA ILE A 401 -34.92 -14.19 14.53
C ILE A 401 -35.68 -14.15 15.87
N ASN A 402 -35.93 -12.98 16.47
CA ASN A 402 -36.64 -12.78 17.70
C ASN A 402 -38.13 -12.47 17.46
#